data_d5d3c802ace206d561a7af0e8ab8d9aa
#
_entry.id   d5d3c802ace206d561a7af0e8ab8d9aa
#
_cell.length_a   1.000
_cell.length_b   1.000
_cell.length_c   1.000
_cell.angle_alpha   90.00
_cell.angle_beta   90.00
_cell.angle_gamma   90.00
#
_symmetry.space_group_name_H-M   'P 1'
#
loop_
_entity.id
_entity.type
_entity.pdbx_description
1 polymer ?
#
loop_
_entity_poly.entity_id
_entity_poly.type
_entity_poly.pdbx_seq_one_letter_code
_entity_poly.pdbx_strand_id
1 'polypeptide(L)'
;MEDLSLELVQGKRTAASSIRIELAHCTLRGATTRAGSLSAPLRDRFLITNHMQFYEPQELKKIITRAAHILQIEIEDSGAEEIARRSRGTPRIANRLLKRIRDFAQVKGSAITADIAAEALAALHVDEIGLDDLDNQILKAIIYKFNGGPVGIDTISAAVSEERATIEDVCEPYLMQIGFLSRTPRGRLATEAAYEHIGAAFPAKGEK
;
A
#
# COMPACT_ATOMS: atom_id res chain seq x y z
N MET A 1 -26.69 11.19 -14.13
CA MET A 1 -25.47 11.73 -14.72
C MET A 1 -25.70 12.24 -16.13
N GLU A 2 -26.49 11.56 -16.92
CA GLU A 2 -26.86 12.04 -18.25
C GLU A 2 -27.70 13.32 -18.20
N ASP A 3 -28.55 13.46 -17.19
CA ASP A 3 -29.44 14.62 -16.99
C ASP A 3 -28.83 15.75 -16.16
N LEU A 4 -27.51 15.75 -15.90
CA LEU A 4 -26.83 16.76 -15.06
C LEU A 4 -27.56 17.02 -13.74
N SER A 5 -28.12 15.98 -13.13
CA SER A 5 -28.82 16.06 -11.87
C SER A 5 -28.38 14.98 -10.87
N LEU A 6 -28.38 15.32 -9.61
CA LEU A 6 -28.09 14.44 -8.48
C LEU A 6 -29.36 14.30 -7.63
N GLU A 7 -29.81 13.07 -7.42
CA GLU A 7 -30.88 12.78 -6.49
C GLU A 7 -30.31 12.35 -5.14
N LEU A 8 -30.62 13.13 -4.11
CA LEU A 8 -30.31 12.79 -2.73
C LEU A 8 -31.55 12.20 -2.09
N VAL A 9 -31.49 10.91 -1.73
CA VAL A 9 -32.58 10.24 -1.02
C VAL A 9 -32.28 10.30 0.48
N GLN A 10 -33.12 11.03 1.22
CA GLN A 10 -33.02 11.16 2.67
C GLN A 10 -34.20 10.45 3.34
N GLY A 11 -33.89 9.50 4.24
CA GLY A 11 -34.90 8.73 4.99
C GLY A 11 -34.87 7.23 4.71
N LYS A 12 -35.49 6.45 5.62
CA LYS A 12 -35.61 4.98 5.49
C LYS A 12 -37.04 4.60 5.09
N ARG A 13 -37.17 3.82 4.02
CA ARG A 13 -38.38 3.13 3.52
C ARG A 13 -39.55 4.06 3.16
N THR A 14 -40.56 4.21 3.99
CA THR A 14 -41.85 4.86 3.64
C THR A 14 -41.90 6.37 3.76
N ALA A 15 -40.86 7.00 4.32
CA ALA A 15 -40.74 8.46 4.49
C ALA A 15 -39.51 9.01 3.74
N ALA A 16 -39.08 8.37 2.68
CA ALA A 16 -37.96 8.83 1.89
C ALA A 16 -38.38 10.05 1.03
N SER A 17 -37.76 11.19 1.27
CA SER A 17 -37.85 12.35 0.38
C SER A 17 -36.65 12.36 -0.54
N SER A 18 -36.86 12.58 -1.84
CA SER A 18 -35.74 12.81 -2.78
C SER A 18 -35.65 14.31 -3.07
N ILE A 19 -34.45 14.83 -2.98
CA ILE A 19 -34.11 16.18 -3.38
C ILE A 19 -33.31 16.07 -4.67
N ARG A 20 -33.81 16.65 -5.75
CA ARG A 20 -33.11 16.73 -7.04
C ARG A 20 -32.34 18.03 -7.09
N ILE A 21 -31.02 17.93 -7.27
CA ILE A 21 -30.12 19.06 -7.42
C ILE A 21 -29.64 19.09 -8.86
N GLU A 22 -29.87 20.20 -9.54
CA GLU A 22 -29.32 20.42 -10.88
C GLU A 22 -27.82 20.77 -10.79
N LEU A 23 -27.03 20.10 -11.62
CA LEU A 23 -25.58 20.30 -11.68
C LEU A 23 -25.23 21.11 -12.93
N ALA A 24 -24.30 22.03 -12.80
CA ALA A 24 -23.67 22.66 -13.94
C ALA A 24 -22.89 21.63 -14.76
N HIS A 25 -22.58 21.95 -16.02
CA HIS A 25 -21.73 21.09 -16.85
C HIS A 25 -20.41 20.80 -16.13
N CYS A 26 -20.13 19.53 -15.89
CA CYS A 26 -18.95 19.10 -15.15
C CYS A 26 -18.35 17.81 -15.73
N THR A 27 -17.07 17.61 -15.50
CA THR A 27 -16.40 16.34 -15.74
C THR A 27 -16.27 15.59 -14.43
N LEU A 28 -16.89 14.40 -14.36
CA LEU A 28 -16.80 13.54 -13.19
C LEU A 28 -15.58 12.62 -13.30
N ARG A 29 -14.75 12.62 -12.27
CA ARG A 29 -13.64 11.68 -12.10
C ARG A 29 -13.85 10.90 -10.81
N GLY A 30 -13.68 9.59 -10.89
CA GLY A 30 -13.74 8.69 -9.74
C GLY A 30 -12.44 7.92 -9.61
N ALA A 31 -12.07 7.58 -8.37
CA ALA A 31 -10.96 6.67 -8.09
C ALA A 31 -11.40 5.67 -7.01
N THR A 32 -11.00 4.42 -7.17
CA THR A 32 -11.29 3.34 -6.22
C THR A 32 -10.19 2.30 -6.24
N THR A 33 -9.91 1.70 -5.10
CA THR A 33 -9.06 0.51 -4.99
C THR A 33 -9.85 -0.78 -5.22
N ARG A 34 -11.20 -0.71 -5.19
CA ARG A 34 -12.12 -1.85 -5.28
C ARG A 34 -13.07 -1.70 -6.46
N ALA A 35 -12.52 -1.66 -7.69
CA ALA A 35 -13.34 -1.51 -8.91
C ALA A 35 -14.41 -2.60 -9.05
N GLY A 36 -14.12 -3.83 -8.58
CA GLY A 36 -15.08 -4.95 -8.59
C GLY A 36 -16.29 -4.77 -7.66
N SER A 37 -16.23 -3.88 -6.66
CA SER A 37 -17.36 -3.59 -5.77
C SER A 37 -18.31 -2.52 -6.32
N LEU A 38 -17.95 -1.86 -7.43
CA LEU A 38 -18.82 -0.92 -8.12
C LEU A 38 -19.90 -1.68 -8.89
N SER A 39 -21.14 -1.20 -8.82
CA SER A 39 -22.22 -1.75 -9.64
C SER A 39 -21.93 -1.56 -11.12
N ALA A 40 -22.32 -2.53 -11.96
CA ALA A 40 -22.11 -2.46 -13.39
C ALA A 40 -22.69 -1.14 -14.02
N PRO A 41 -23.91 -0.69 -13.69
CA PRO A 41 -24.46 0.55 -14.22
C PRO A 41 -23.64 1.81 -13.87
N LEU A 42 -22.99 1.81 -12.70
CA LEU A 42 -22.12 2.93 -12.33
C LEU A 42 -20.80 2.89 -13.10
N ARG A 43 -20.19 1.70 -13.21
CA ARG A 43 -18.95 1.51 -13.96
C ARG A 43 -19.09 1.85 -15.43
N ASP A 44 -20.20 1.44 -16.07
CA ASP A 44 -20.46 1.65 -17.49
C ASP A 44 -20.69 3.13 -17.84
N ARG A 45 -20.98 3.97 -16.85
CA ARG A 45 -21.09 5.43 -17.04
C ARG A 45 -19.75 6.16 -17.08
N PHE A 46 -18.65 5.50 -16.70
CA PHE A 46 -17.31 6.04 -16.90
C PHE A 46 -16.75 5.55 -18.22
N LEU A 47 -16.70 6.47 -19.21
CA LEU A 47 -16.26 6.17 -20.58
C LEU A 47 -14.78 5.79 -20.65
N ILE A 48 -13.97 6.30 -19.74
CA ILE A 48 -12.52 6.08 -19.70
C ILE A 48 -12.17 5.44 -18.36
N THR A 49 -11.61 4.25 -18.41
CA THR A 49 -11.11 3.53 -17.22
C THR A 49 -9.62 3.32 -17.37
N ASN A 50 -8.86 3.86 -16.43
CA ASN A 50 -7.42 3.69 -16.36
C ASN A 50 -7.05 2.86 -15.13
N HIS A 51 -6.13 1.91 -15.31
CA HIS A 51 -5.50 1.19 -14.21
C HIS A 51 -4.21 1.91 -13.82
N MET A 52 -4.18 2.41 -12.57
CA MET A 52 -2.99 3.03 -12.02
C MET A 52 -1.98 1.95 -11.68
N GLN A 53 -0.74 2.14 -12.13
CA GLN A 53 0.39 1.26 -11.81
C GLN A 53 1.20 1.85 -10.66
N PHE A 54 1.99 1.01 -10.01
CA PHE A 54 2.99 1.48 -9.05
C PHE A 54 4.08 2.26 -9.77
N TYR A 55 4.62 3.26 -9.09
CA TYR A 55 5.72 4.05 -9.60
C TYR A 55 7.03 3.28 -9.51
N GLU A 56 7.88 3.45 -10.52
CA GLU A 56 9.25 2.99 -10.49
C GLU A 56 10.08 3.83 -9.49
N PRO A 57 11.16 3.26 -8.91
CA PRO A 57 12.01 4.00 -7.96
C PRO A 57 12.52 5.33 -8.50
N GLN A 58 12.85 5.42 -9.77
CA GLN A 58 13.32 6.65 -10.41
C GLN A 58 12.24 7.74 -10.52
N GLU A 59 10.99 7.34 -10.66
CA GLU A 59 9.86 8.26 -10.66
C GLU A 59 9.55 8.76 -9.24
N LEU A 60 9.61 7.86 -8.26
CA LEU A 60 9.46 8.22 -6.84
C LEU A 60 10.57 9.15 -6.38
N LYS A 61 11.82 8.93 -6.81
CA LYS A 61 12.95 9.82 -6.53
C LYS A 61 12.65 11.26 -6.97
N LYS A 62 12.11 11.46 -8.18
CA LYS A 62 11.68 12.78 -8.66
C LYS A 62 10.59 13.41 -7.78
N ILE A 63 9.62 12.60 -7.33
CA ILE A 63 8.54 13.05 -6.45
C ILE A 63 9.12 13.46 -5.08
N ILE A 64 10.03 12.67 -4.52
CA ILE A 64 10.70 12.94 -3.24
C ILE A 64 11.51 14.22 -3.32
N THR A 65 12.35 14.39 -4.35
CA THR A 65 13.17 15.58 -4.56
C THR A 65 12.31 16.84 -4.70
N ARG A 66 11.22 16.76 -5.47
CA ARG A 66 10.25 17.86 -5.56
C ARG A 66 9.60 18.17 -4.22
N ALA A 67 9.18 17.15 -3.48
CA ALA A 67 8.55 17.33 -2.17
C ALA A 67 9.53 17.92 -1.15
N ALA A 68 10.79 17.47 -1.16
CA ALA A 68 11.86 18.01 -0.32
C ALA A 68 12.07 19.51 -0.59
N HIS A 69 12.14 19.90 -1.86
CA HIS A 69 12.28 21.32 -2.25
C HIS A 69 11.10 22.17 -1.72
N ILE A 70 9.86 21.71 -1.89
CA ILE A 70 8.65 22.42 -1.40
C ILE A 70 8.65 22.54 0.13
N LEU A 71 9.13 21.50 0.83
CA LEU A 71 9.20 21.46 2.29
C LEU A 71 10.49 22.07 2.86
N GLN A 72 11.37 22.60 2.00
CA GLN A 72 12.68 23.16 2.37
C GLN A 72 13.54 22.16 3.17
N ILE A 73 13.56 20.91 2.73
CA ILE A 73 14.36 19.84 3.31
C ILE A 73 15.64 19.70 2.48
N GLU A 74 16.77 19.74 3.15
CA GLU A 74 18.06 19.44 2.52
C GLU A 74 18.20 17.93 2.34
N ILE A 75 18.27 17.49 1.08
CA ILE A 75 18.37 16.08 0.70
C ILE A 75 19.35 15.91 -0.44
N GLU A 76 20.23 14.94 -0.32
CA GLU A 76 21.09 14.50 -1.40
C GLU A 76 20.36 13.54 -2.35
N ASP A 77 20.89 13.42 -3.56
CA ASP A 77 20.38 12.52 -4.58
C ASP A 77 20.39 11.05 -4.13
N SER A 78 21.42 10.66 -3.39
CA SER A 78 21.58 9.35 -2.76
C SER A 78 20.54 9.07 -1.67
N GLY A 79 20.22 10.06 -0.85
CA GLY A 79 19.18 9.94 0.18
C GLY A 79 17.78 9.82 -0.43
N ALA A 80 17.50 10.59 -1.50
CA ALA A 80 16.24 10.49 -2.23
C ALA A 80 16.05 9.11 -2.87
N GLU A 81 17.13 8.52 -3.40
CA GLU A 81 17.12 7.19 -3.99
C GLU A 81 16.85 6.09 -2.95
N GLU A 82 17.49 6.18 -1.78
CA GLU A 82 17.27 5.26 -0.67
C GLU A 82 15.82 5.26 -0.18
N ILE A 83 15.23 6.46 -0.05
CA ILE A 83 13.81 6.59 0.32
C ILE A 83 12.91 6.02 -0.79
N ALA A 84 13.20 6.32 -2.05
CA ALA A 84 12.42 5.86 -3.19
C ALA A 84 12.34 4.34 -3.27
N ARG A 85 13.48 3.66 -3.08
CA ARG A 85 13.61 2.21 -3.12
C ARG A 85 12.71 1.53 -2.10
N ARG A 86 12.58 2.09 -0.89
CA ARG A 86 11.79 1.53 0.21
C ARG A 86 10.34 2.06 0.27
N SER A 87 9.91 2.80 -0.77
CA SER A 87 8.57 3.44 -0.79
C SER A 87 7.45 2.60 -1.42
N ARG A 88 7.69 1.32 -1.68
CA ARG A 88 6.68 0.37 -2.20
C ARG A 88 5.94 0.86 -3.45
N GLY A 89 6.60 1.58 -4.34
CA GLY A 89 5.99 2.10 -5.56
C GLY A 89 4.90 3.17 -5.33
N THR A 90 4.75 3.75 -4.12
CA THR A 90 3.66 4.68 -3.83
C THR A 90 4.12 6.05 -3.33
N PRO A 91 3.66 7.16 -3.96
CA PRO A 91 3.99 8.53 -3.54
C PRO A 91 3.55 8.85 -2.10
N ARG A 92 2.47 8.24 -1.61
CA ARG A 92 1.99 8.42 -0.24
C ARG A 92 3.02 7.93 0.78
N ILE A 93 3.56 6.73 0.57
CA ILE A 93 4.59 6.16 1.45
C ILE A 93 5.87 6.97 1.33
N ALA A 94 6.31 7.31 0.11
CA ALA A 94 7.49 8.13 -0.12
C ALA A 94 7.46 9.46 0.65
N ASN A 95 6.35 10.19 0.55
CA ASN A 95 6.17 11.45 1.27
C ASN A 95 6.08 11.25 2.81
N ARG A 96 5.50 10.15 3.26
CA ARG A 96 5.44 9.82 4.70
C ARG A 96 6.83 9.53 5.25
N LEU A 97 7.63 8.73 4.53
CA LEU A 97 9.00 8.42 4.90
C LEU A 97 9.88 9.68 4.87
N LEU A 98 9.81 10.49 3.80
CA LEU A 98 10.56 11.74 3.69
C LEU A 98 10.35 12.63 4.92
N LYS A 99 9.11 12.82 5.37
CA LYS A 99 8.81 13.65 6.53
C LYS A 99 9.42 13.09 7.82
N ARG A 100 9.35 11.78 8.03
CA ARG A 100 9.94 11.14 9.22
C ARG A 100 11.45 11.17 9.21
N ILE A 101 12.07 10.94 8.06
CA ILE A 101 13.52 11.01 7.90
C ILE A 101 14.02 12.43 8.06
N ARG A 102 13.27 13.46 7.60
CA ARG A 102 13.55 14.86 7.88
C ARG A 102 13.68 15.11 9.39
N ASP A 103 12.71 14.66 10.17
CA ASP A 103 12.72 14.89 11.62
C ASP A 103 13.95 14.24 12.28
N PHE A 104 14.35 13.07 11.78
CA PHE A 104 15.58 12.38 12.20
C PHE A 104 16.85 13.15 11.79
N ALA A 105 16.92 13.62 10.55
CA ALA A 105 18.04 14.40 10.05
C ALA A 105 18.21 15.74 10.78
N GLN A 106 17.09 16.39 11.12
CA GLN A 106 17.10 17.63 11.91
C GLN A 106 17.70 17.43 13.31
N VAL A 107 17.39 16.31 13.97
CA VAL A 107 18.00 15.98 15.28
C VAL A 107 19.51 15.78 15.15
N LYS A 108 19.96 15.22 14.02
CA LYS A 108 21.40 15.02 13.74
C LYS A 108 22.11 16.27 13.19
N GLY A 109 21.36 17.31 12.82
CA GLY A 109 21.93 18.52 12.23
C GLY A 109 22.57 18.30 10.87
N SER A 110 22.06 17.37 10.07
CA SER A 110 22.62 16.95 8.78
C SER A 110 21.57 16.96 7.67
N ALA A 111 22.02 17.10 6.42
CA ALA A 111 21.20 16.82 5.25
C ALA A 111 20.83 15.33 5.18
N ILE A 112 19.79 15.00 4.44
CA ILE A 112 19.39 13.59 4.22
C ILE A 112 20.32 12.97 3.18
N THR A 113 21.35 12.29 3.63
CA THR A 113 22.23 11.42 2.83
C THR A 113 21.68 10.00 2.76
N ALA A 114 22.29 9.11 1.98
CA ALA A 114 21.93 7.69 1.97
C ALA A 114 22.06 7.05 3.36
N ASP A 115 23.15 7.35 4.09
CA ASP A 115 23.41 6.79 5.41
C ASP A 115 22.37 7.26 6.44
N ILE A 116 22.04 8.55 6.45
CA ILE A 116 21.01 9.12 7.32
C ILE A 116 19.63 8.52 7.00
N ALA A 117 19.32 8.37 5.71
CA ALA A 117 18.08 7.75 5.29
C ALA A 117 18.01 6.27 5.73
N ALA A 118 19.08 5.51 5.52
CA ALA A 118 19.14 4.10 5.91
C ALA A 118 19.01 3.92 7.44
N GLU A 119 19.73 4.73 8.22
CA GLU A 119 19.66 4.70 9.69
C GLU A 119 18.26 5.06 10.20
N ALA A 120 17.65 6.12 9.63
CA ALA A 120 16.30 6.52 10.01
C ALA A 120 15.27 5.45 9.63
N LEU A 121 15.39 4.82 8.46
CA LEU A 121 14.51 3.74 8.03
C LEU A 121 14.64 2.49 8.91
N ALA A 122 15.87 2.15 9.31
CA ALA A 122 16.10 1.08 10.28
C ALA A 122 15.45 1.38 11.64
N ALA A 123 15.57 2.62 12.13
CA ALA A 123 14.90 3.05 13.36
C ALA A 123 13.36 3.07 13.24
N LEU A 124 12.82 3.18 12.02
CA LEU A 124 11.40 3.05 11.72
C LEU A 124 10.96 1.61 11.43
N HIS A 125 11.86 0.64 11.59
CA HIS A 125 11.64 -0.78 11.30
C HIS A 125 11.21 -1.04 9.85
N VAL A 126 11.74 -0.24 8.92
CA VAL A 126 11.54 -0.44 7.47
C VAL A 126 12.79 -1.08 6.90
N ASP A 127 12.66 -2.29 6.39
CA ASP A 127 13.77 -3.06 5.85
C ASP A 127 14.22 -2.59 4.44
N GLU A 128 15.20 -3.29 3.86
CA GLU A 128 15.83 -2.92 2.58
C GLU A 128 14.88 -2.90 1.38
N ILE A 129 13.79 -3.66 1.44
CA ILE A 129 12.77 -3.73 0.40
C ILE A 129 11.49 -2.97 0.78
N GLY A 130 11.50 -2.28 1.91
CA GLY A 130 10.40 -1.45 2.37
C GLY A 130 9.32 -2.18 3.17
N LEU A 131 9.56 -3.41 3.66
CA LEU A 131 8.65 -4.08 4.59
C LEU A 131 8.75 -3.48 5.98
N ASP A 132 7.62 -3.36 6.66
CA ASP A 132 7.54 -2.94 8.04
C ASP A 132 7.33 -4.14 9.00
N ASP A 133 7.21 -3.84 10.28
CA ASP A 133 7.02 -4.88 11.30
C ASP A 133 5.78 -5.74 11.06
N LEU A 134 4.68 -5.14 10.58
CA LEU A 134 3.45 -5.86 10.33
C LEU A 134 3.59 -6.85 9.17
N ASP A 135 4.21 -6.43 8.07
CA ASP A 135 4.48 -7.31 6.93
C ASP A 135 5.34 -8.51 7.34
N ASN A 136 6.41 -8.22 8.10
CA ASN A 136 7.30 -9.25 8.62
C ASN A 136 6.59 -10.20 9.60
N GLN A 137 5.68 -9.68 10.44
CA GLN A 137 4.87 -10.51 11.33
C GLN A 137 3.91 -11.42 10.54
N ILE A 138 3.29 -10.91 9.47
CA ILE A 138 2.42 -11.70 8.58
C ILE A 138 3.21 -12.83 7.94
N LEU A 139 4.37 -12.54 7.34
CA LEU A 139 5.22 -13.56 6.72
C LEU A 139 5.69 -14.61 7.73
N LYS A 140 6.17 -14.17 8.90
CA LYS A 140 6.58 -15.07 9.99
C LYS A 140 5.43 -15.93 10.50
N ALA A 141 4.22 -15.37 10.62
CA ALA A 141 3.05 -16.13 11.04
C ALA A 141 2.72 -17.22 10.02
N ILE A 142 2.70 -16.90 8.72
CA ILE A 142 2.43 -17.87 7.66
C ILE A 142 3.51 -18.97 7.64
N ILE A 143 4.78 -18.60 7.72
CA ILE A 143 5.91 -19.53 7.64
C ILE A 143 5.99 -20.43 8.87
N TYR A 144 6.04 -19.84 10.07
CA TYR A 144 6.34 -20.60 11.28
C TYR A 144 5.12 -21.17 12.00
N LYS A 145 3.97 -20.47 11.99
CA LYS A 145 2.75 -20.97 12.66
C LYS A 145 1.89 -21.85 11.76
N PHE A 146 1.94 -21.62 10.43
CA PHE A 146 1.07 -22.29 9.48
C PHE A 146 1.83 -23.06 8.38
N ASN A 147 3.10 -23.37 8.61
CA ASN A 147 3.95 -24.19 7.72
C ASN A 147 3.94 -23.71 6.25
N GLY A 148 3.97 -22.38 6.04
CA GLY A 148 3.93 -21.76 4.72
C GLY A 148 2.55 -21.61 4.11
N GLY A 149 1.51 -22.10 4.74
CA GLY A 149 0.12 -22.06 4.26
C GLY A 149 -0.32 -23.31 3.51
N PRO A 150 -1.50 -23.32 2.86
CA PRO A 150 -2.41 -22.18 2.70
C PRO A 150 -3.18 -21.82 3.98
N VAL A 151 -3.28 -20.56 4.29
CA VAL A 151 -3.95 -20.05 5.51
C VAL A 151 -4.98 -18.96 5.17
N GLY A 152 -6.14 -19.01 5.82
CA GLY A 152 -7.23 -18.03 5.64
C GLY A 152 -6.86 -16.66 6.22
N ILE A 153 -7.42 -15.59 5.64
CA ILE A 153 -7.14 -14.21 6.08
C ILE A 153 -7.53 -13.97 7.54
N ASP A 154 -8.66 -14.51 7.97
CA ASP A 154 -9.16 -14.34 9.35
C ASP A 154 -8.23 -15.02 10.37
N THR A 155 -7.60 -16.13 9.97
CA THR A 155 -6.60 -16.82 10.79
C THR A 155 -5.30 -16.01 10.88
N ILE A 156 -4.86 -15.40 9.78
CA ILE A 156 -3.69 -14.50 9.77
C ILE A 156 -3.99 -13.28 10.65
N SER A 157 -5.14 -12.63 10.47
CA SER A 157 -5.62 -11.48 11.24
C SER A 157 -5.56 -11.77 12.75
N ALA A 158 -6.11 -12.90 13.18
CA ALA A 158 -6.05 -13.33 14.57
C ALA A 158 -4.60 -13.60 15.05
N ALA A 159 -3.75 -14.16 14.20
CA ALA A 159 -2.37 -14.52 14.55
C ALA A 159 -1.44 -13.33 14.73
N VAL A 160 -1.70 -12.21 14.02
CA VAL A 160 -0.93 -10.95 14.09
C VAL A 160 -1.66 -9.84 14.86
N SER A 161 -2.87 -10.11 15.37
CA SER A 161 -3.72 -9.16 16.12
C SER A 161 -3.99 -7.86 15.34
N GLU A 162 -4.25 -7.98 14.03
CA GLU A 162 -4.54 -6.85 13.14
C GLU A 162 -5.88 -7.07 12.42
N GLU A 163 -6.54 -5.99 12.02
CA GLU A 163 -7.79 -6.07 11.28
C GLU A 163 -7.59 -6.69 9.89
N ARG A 164 -8.54 -7.56 9.51
CA ARG A 164 -8.56 -8.18 8.19
C ARG A 164 -8.42 -7.16 7.06
N ALA A 165 -9.16 -6.04 7.14
CA ALA A 165 -9.14 -5.01 6.11
C ALA A 165 -7.77 -4.37 5.96
N THR A 166 -7.03 -4.15 7.05
CA THR A 166 -5.66 -3.63 7.02
C THR A 166 -4.75 -4.59 6.26
N ILE A 167 -4.84 -5.88 6.54
CA ILE A 167 -4.01 -6.88 5.86
C ILE A 167 -4.36 -6.94 4.37
N GLU A 168 -5.64 -7.02 4.00
CA GLU A 168 -6.09 -7.14 2.60
C GLU A 168 -5.83 -5.88 1.77
N ASP A 169 -5.97 -4.69 2.36
CA ASP A 169 -5.91 -3.42 1.62
C ASP A 169 -4.51 -2.77 1.66
N VAL A 170 -3.68 -3.08 2.66
CA VAL A 170 -2.38 -2.41 2.87
C VAL A 170 -1.19 -3.35 2.68
N CYS A 171 -1.19 -4.53 3.32
CA CYS A 171 -0.03 -5.43 3.34
C CYS A 171 -0.03 -6.39 2.14
N GLU A 172 -1.14 -7.12 1.94
CA GLU A 172 -1.25 -8.18 0.93
C GLU A 172 -0.90 -7.70 -0.50
N PRO A 173 -1.34 -6.50 -0.97
CA PRO A 173 -1.05 -6.06 -2.33
C PRO A 173 0.44 -5.92 -2.61
N TYR A 174 1.20 -5.38 -1.66
CA TYR A 174 2.64 -5.22 -1.83
C TYR A 174 3.38 -6.56 -1.70
N LEU A 175 3.03 -7.39 -0.73
CA LEU A 175 3.61 -8.72 -0.57
C LEU A 175 3.38 -9.62 -1.79
N MET A 176 2.23 -9.49 -2.44
CA MET A 176 1.95 -10.19 -3.70
C MET A 176 2.73 -9.60 -4.87
N GLN A 177 2.87 -8.27 -4.94
CA GLN A 177 3.63 -7.58 -5.99
C GLN A 177 5.09 -8.00 -6.01
N ILE A 178 5.73 -8.08 -4.85
CA ILE A 178 7.14 -8.51 -4.73
C ILE A 178 7.30 -10.03 -4.78
N GLY A 179 6.19 -10.76 -4.94
CA GLY A 179 6.21 -12.21 -5.07
C GLY A 179 6.43 -12.98 -3.77
N PHE A 180 6.24 -12.37 -2.60
CA PHE A 180 6.39 -13.04 -1.30
C PHE A 180 5.15 -13.80 -0.87
N LEU A 181 3.99 -13.37 -1.34
CA LEU A 181 2.71 -13.98 -1.02
C LEU A 181 1.99 -14.44 -2.30
N SER A 182 1.41 -15.62 -2.26
CA SER A 182 0.53 -16.13 -3.32
C SER A 182 -0.87 -16.36 -2.77
N ARG A 183 -1.89 -15.93 -3.53
CA ARG A 183 -3.30 -16.11 -3.17
C ARG A 183 -3.89 -17.30 -3.91
N THR A 184 -4.46 -18.24 -3.17
CA THR A 184 -5.13 -19.42 -3.71
C THR A 184 -6.58 -19.48 -3.21
N PRO A 185 -7.45 -20.31 -3.81
CA PRO A 185 -8.82 -20.53 -3.29
C PRO A 185 -8.86 -21.03 -1.85
N ARG A 186 -7.80 -21.70 -1.37
CA ARG A 186 -7.67 -22.21 -0.01
C ARG A 186 -7.11 -21.21 0.98
N GLY A 187 -6.49 -20.13 0.52
CA GLY A 187 -5.85 -19.13 1.37
C GLY A 187 -4.54 -18.60 0.80
N ARG A 188 -3.74 -17.98 1.67
CA ARG A 188 -2.46 -17.36 1.35
C ARG A 188 -1.33 -18.35 1.59
N LEU A 189 -0.36 -18.34 0.68
CA LEU A 189 0.86 -19.15 0.73
C LEU A 189 2.06 -18.22 0.72
N ALA A 190 3.04 -18.49 1.58
CA ALA A 190 4.36 -17.88 1.47
C ALA A 190 5.16 -18.57 0.35
N THR A 191 5.84 -17.76 -0.45
CA THR A 191 6.69 -18.25 -1.54
C THR A 191 8.11 -18.54 -1.06
N GLU A 192 8.92 -19.18 -1.89
CA GLU A 192 10.34 -19.42 -1.62
C GLU A 192 11.09 -18.10 -1.33
N ALA A 193 10.83 -17.04 -2.10
CA ALA A 193 11.41 -15.72 -1.88
C ALA A 193 11.07 -15.13 -0.49
N ALA A 194 9.88 -15.40 0.03
CA ALA A 194 9.50 -14.99 1.39
C ALA A 194 10.27 -15.76 2.46
N TYR A 195 10.53 -17.05 2.23
CA TYR A 195 11.36 -17.85 3.14
C TYR A 195 12.81 -17.37 3.17
N GLU A 196 13.39 -17.09 2.00
CA GLU A 196 14.74 -16.53 1.88
C GLU A 196 14.85 -15.18 2.63
N HIS A 197 13.88 -14.30 2.44
CA HIS A 197 13.86 -13.00 3.10
C HIS A 197 13.78 -13.12 4.63
N ILE A 198 12.96 -14.02 5.14
CA ILE A 198 12.84 -14.27 6.59
C ILE A 198 14.03 -15.08 7.16
N GLY A 199 14.89 -15.63 6.29
CA GLY A 199 15.99 -16.52 6.69
C GLY A 199 15.54 -17.90 7.15
N ALA A 200 14.41 -18.39 6.62
CA ALA A 200 13.85 -19.70 6.92
C ALA A 200 14.10 -20.69 5.79
N ALA A 201 14.28 -21.96 6.11
CA ALA A 201 14.44 -23.02 5.09
C ALA A 201 13.09 -23.27 4.39
N PHE A 202 13.09 -23.24 3.06
CA PHE A 202 11.89 -23.59 2.29
C PHE A 202 11.68 -25.11 2.35
N PRO A 203 10.45 -25.59 2.66
CA PRO A 203 10.17 -27.02 2.74
C PRO A 203 10.46 -27.73 1.40
N ALA A 204 11.29 -28.77 1.40
CA ALA A 204 11.52 -29.56 0.21
C ALA A 204 10.19 -30.13 -0.32
N LYS A 205 10.01 -30.08 -1.66
CA LYS A 205 8.83 -30.67 -2.32
C LYS A 205 8.81 -32.19 -2.01
N GLY A 206 8.04 -32.60 -1.01
CA GLY A 206 7.90 -34.03 -0.70
C GLY A 206 7.36 -34.39 0.68
N GLU A 207 7.33 -33.48 1.62
CA GLU A 207 6.79 -33.74 2.97
C GLU A 207 5.44 -33.02 3.17
N LYS A 208 4.38 -33.63 2.63
CA LYS A 208 3.00 -33.33 3.00
C LYS A 208 2.25 -34.63 3.27
#